data_ebb6fa955044bce1aa64a0f151a096ab
#
_entry.id   ebb6fa955044bce1aa64a0f151a096ab
#
_cell.length_a   1.000
_cell.length_b   1.000
_cell.length_c   1.000
_cell.angle_alpha   90.00
_cell.angle_beta   90.00
_cell.angle_gamma   90.00
#
_symmetry.space_group_name_H-M   'P 1'
#
loop_
_entity.id
_entity.type
_entity.pdbx_description
1 polymer ?
#
loop_
_entity_poly.entity_id
_entity_poly.type
_entity_poly.pdbx_seq_one_letter_code
_entity_poly.pdbx_strand_id
1 'polypeptide(L)'
;MLLVEIVRPAVRDKTAEARARISLPGKTVIFRPGTDRPSFSKRLSGETIGRLGHLLPSAGVLFRTAAEFETEQNIRAEFSVLERRWQSILESAAEPGILYRPEKDVFALADQYKKELTRIITDDARTAAVLKEKFSDVSFCLQGVWERENMAEALDTALSERTALPSGGFLITQQTAACVCFDVNAGSGGVCAANVEACGEILRQIRLKSLGGQMIIDFAGRKEKGFLCDMAARLKQDGVFIAGFSALGLVELTVEKTRRSVFDAFEDGRTAADLIRRLWFASPVSAVKVYAPPAELNKLRPYLRRLEDRLKTGIELCPSDHAGLEGLKQ
;
A
#
# COMPACT_ATOMS: atom_id res chain seq x y z
N MET A 1 -22.41 22.20 -3.76
CA MET A 1 -21.15 21.45 -3.68
C MET A 1 -21.40 20.19 -2.86
N LEU A 2 -20.86 19.03 -3.26
CA LEU A 2 -21.02 17.76 -2.54
C LEU A 2 -19.64 17.30 -2.06
N LEU A 3 -19.52 16.95 -0.79
CA LEU A 3 -18.33 16.32 -0.23
C LEU A 3 -18.42 14.82 -0.47
N VAL A 4 -17.38 14.24 -1.07
CA VAL A 4 -17.30 12.81 -1.36
C VAL A 4 -15.96 12.25 -0.93
N GLU A 5 -15.96 11.00 -0.51
CA GLU A 5 -14.76 10.21 -0.27
C GLU A 5 -14.47 9.36 -1.51
N ILE A 6 -13.25 9.47 -2.03
CA ILE A 6 -12.77 8.57 -3.07
C ILE A 6 -12.37 7.26 -2.41
N VAL A 7 -13.18 6.23 -2.60
CA VAL A 7 -12.94 4.89 -2.03
C VAL A 7 -11.89 4.16 -2.84
N ARG A 8 -11.95 4.31 -4.15
CA ARG A 8 -11.03 3.69 -5.09
C ARG A 8 -10.65 4.69 -6.18
N PRO A 9 -9.37 4.96 -6.39
CA PRO A 9 -8.92 5.81 -7.49
C PRO A 9 -9.24 5.16 -8.84
N ALA A 10 -9.29 5.97 -9.89
CA ALA A 10 -9.34 5.47 -11.27
C ALA A 10 -8.09 4.61 -11.54
N VAL A 11 -8.28 3.47 -12.20
CA VAL A 11 -7.20 2.56 -12.60
C VAL A 11 -7.53 2.00 -13.98
N ARG A 12 -6.64 2.21 -14.94
CA ARG A 12 -6.86 1.85 -16.35
C ARG A 12 -8.20 2.40 -16.85
N ASP A 13 -9.07 1.58 -17.40
CA ASP A 13 -10.39 1.96 -17.94
C ASP A 13 -11.49 2.08 -16.86
N LYS A 14 -11.16 1.82 -15.58
CA LYS A 14 -12.14 1.91 -14.49
C LYS A 14 -12.14 3.31 -13.88
N THR A 15 -13.30 3.95 -13.85
CA THR A 15 -13.50 5.23 -13.20
C THR A 15 -13.27 5.14 -11.68
N ALA A 16 -12.96 6.29 -11.06
CA ALA A 16 -12.89 6.39 -9.62
C ALA A 16 -14.24 6.07 -8.98
N GLU A 17 -14.20 5.35 -7.86
CA GLU A 17 -15.37 5.10 -7.04
C GLU A 17 -15.43 6.10 -5.90
N ALA A 18 -16.53 6.81 -5.78
CA ALA A 18 -16.77 7.81 -4.75
C ALA A 18 -18.02 7.47 -3.94
N ARG A 19 -18.03 7.85 -2.66
CA ARG A 19 -19.22 7.75 -1.80
C ARG A 19 -19.45 9.05 -1.05
N ALA A 20 -20.72 9.35 -0.78
CA ALA A 20 -21.12 10.54 -0.01
C ALA A 20 -20.98 10.33 1.51
N ARG A 21 -20.91 9.07 1.98
CA ARG A 21 -20.67 8.77 3.39
C ARG A 21 -19.16 8.79 3.66
N ILE A 22 -18.72 9.85 4.32
CA ILE A 22 -17.32 10.03 4.69
C ILE A 22 -16.99 9.12 5.87
N SER A 23 -15.80 8.52 5.85
CA SER A 23 -15.23 7.82 7.00
C SER A 23 -13.76 8.18 7.19
N LEU A 24 -13.39 8.50 8.41
CA LEU A 24 -12.01 8.80 8.81
C LEU A 24 -11.49 7.62 9.61
N PRO A 25 -10.62 6.77 9.02
CA PRO A 25 -10.11 5.59 9.70
C PRO A 25 -9.02 5.97 10.71
N GLY A 26 -9.17 5.41 11.91
CA GLY A 26 -8.14 5.32 12.93
C GLY A 26 -7.72 3.86 13.18
N LYS A 27 -6.86 3.65 14.17
CA LYS A 27 -6.38 2.33 14.59
C LYS A 27 -7.50 1.53 15.27
N THR A 28 -8.16 2.12 16.26
CA THR A 28 -9.18 1.47 17.11
C THR A 28 -10.59 1.84 16.71
N VAL A 29 -10.79 3.01 16.10
CA VAL A 29 -12.09 3.51 15.68
C VAL A 29 -12.06 4.02 14.25
N ILE A 30 -13.23 4.01 13.60
CA ILE A 30 -13.47 4.74 12.35
C ILE A 30 -14.54 5.78 12.66
N PHE A 31 -14.20 7.05 12.52
CA PHE A 31 -15.16 8.13 12.67
C PHE A 31 -16.02 8.28 11.40
N ARG A 32 -17.32 8.35 11.57
CA ARG A 32 -18.32 8.46 10.49
C ARG A 32 -19.20 9.70 10.74
N PRO A 33 -18.76 10.88 10.26
CA PRO A 33 -19.55 12.10 10.42
C PRO A 33 -20.96 11.95 9.86
N GLY A 34 -21.94 12.55 10.52
CA GLY A 34 -23.35 12.47 10.12
C GLY A 34 -24.08 11.20 10.56
N THR A 35 -23.45 10.37 11.36
CA THR A 35 -24.12 9.32 12.15
C THR A 35 -23.99 9.64 13.64
N ASP A 36 -24.97 9.29 14.41
CA ASP A 36 -25.12 9.63 15.84
C ASP A 36 -25.16 8.39 16.77
N ARG A 37 -24.85 7.23 16.20
CA ARG A 37 -24.82 5.96 16.96
C ARG A 37 -23.51 5.21 16.73
N PRO A 38 -22.92 4.64 17.79
CA PRO A 38 -21.78 3.76 17.67
C PRO A 38 -22.17 2.45 17.00
N SER A 39 -21.22 1.87 16.30
CA SER A 39 -21.29 0.54 15.70
C SER A 39 -20.03 -0.24 16.07
N PHE A 40 -20.08 -1.57 15.92
CA PHE A 40 -19.04 -2.45 16.44
C PHE A 40 -18.62 -3.46 15.37
N SER A 41 -17.34 -3.79 15.35
CA SER A 41 -16.83 -4.90 14.55
C SER A 41 -17.50 -6.20 15.00
N LYS A 42 -17.92 -7.03 14.05
CA LYS A 42 -18.49 -8.35 14.31
C LYS A 42 -17.55 -9.32 15.06
N ARG A 43 -16.26 -8.96 15.15
CA ARG A 43 -15.22 -9.77 15.80
C ARG A 43 -14.97 -9.38 17.26
N LEU A 44 -15.59 -8.32 17.75
CA LEU A 44 -15.49 -7.91 19.15
C LEU A 44 -16.33 -8.82 20.04
N SER A 45 -15.80 -9.12 21.23
CA SER A 45 -16.53 -9.89 22.25
C SER A 45 -17.72 -9.09 22.81
N GLY A 46 -18.76 -9.80 23.29
CA GLY A 46 -19.92 -9.16 23.90
C GLY A 46 -19.56 -8.28 25.10
N GLU A 47 -18.60 -8.71 25.90
CA GLU A 47 -18.07 -7.96 27.05
C GLU A 47 -17.43 -6.63 26.59
N THR A 48 -16.59 -6.69 25.55
CA THR A 48 -15.96 -5.50 24.96
C THR A 48 -17.00 -4.55 24.37
N ILE A 49 -18.02 -5.07 23.69
CA ILE A 49 -19.12 -4.23 23.16
C ILE A 49 -19.83 -3.50 24.30
N GLY A 50 -20.11 -4.19 25.42
CA GLY A 50 -20.70 -3.58 26.62
C GLY A 50 -19.84 -2.44 27.17
N ARG A 51 -18.54 -2.66 27.32
CA ARG A 51 -17.57 -1.66 27.78
C ARG A 51 -17.49 -0.45 26.82
N LEU A 52 -17.37 -0.68 25.51
CA LEU A 52 -17.20 0.37 24.53
C LEU A 52 -18.48 1.14 24.20
N GLY A 53 -19.65 0.51 24.41
CA GLY A 53 -20.97 1.12 24.11
C GLY A 53 -21.24 2.41 24.84
N HIS A 54 -20.68 2.57 26.04
CA HIS A 54 -20.81 3.78 26.86
C HIS A 54 -19.71 4.83 26.64
N LEU A 55 -18.67 4.45 25.87
CA LEU A 55 -17.49 5.30 25.73
C LEU A 55 -17.74 6.55 24.88
N LEU A 56 -18.44 6.40 23.74
CA LEU A 56 -18.78 7.44 22.78
C LEU A 56 -20.24 7.29 22.32
N PRO A 57 -21.23 7.45 23.20
CA PRO A 57 -22.60 7.02 22.93
C PRO A 57 -23.32 7.83 21.85
N SER A 58 -22.92 9.09 21.66
CA SER A 58 -23.55 9.99 20.68
C SER A 58 -22.65 10.28 19.48
N ALA A 59 -21.57 9.51 19.30
CA ALA A 59 -20.65 9.69 18.19
C ALA A 59 -20.87 8.68 17.08
N GLY A 60 -20.84 9.14 15.85
CA GLY A 60 -20.82 8.27 14.68
C GLY A 60 -19.49 7.54 14.55
N VAL A 61 -19.31 6.49 15.32
CA VAL A 61 -18.07 5.74 15.41
C VAL A 61 -18.30 4.25 15.14
N LEU A 62 -17.36 3.63 14.41
CA LEU A 62 -17.25 2.17 14.35
C LEU A 62 -16.02 1.75 15.16
N PHE A 63 -16.24 1.00 16.24
CA PHE A 63 -15.17 0.36 16.98
C PHE A 63 -14.63 -0.84 16.20
N ARG A 64 -13.31 -0.82 15.94
CA ARG A 64 -12.60 -1.89 15.24
C ARG A 64 -12.17 -2.99 16.22
N THR A 65 -11.79 -4.14 15.71
CA THR A 65 -11.29 -5.26 16.53
C THR A 65 -10.11 -4.85 17.41
N ALA A 66 -9.24 -3.93 16.94
CA ALA A 66 -8.12 -3.41 17.72
C ALA A 66 -8.52 -2.67 19.01
N ALA A 67 -9.76 -2.20 19.11
CA ALA A 67 -10.27 -1.55 20.32
C ALA A 67 -10.45 -2.52 21.50
N GLU A 68 -10.45 -3.83 21.25
CA GLU A 68 -10.54 -4.85 22.29
C GLU A 68 -9.38 -4.80 23.28
N PHE A 69 -8.18 -4.51 22.77
CA PHE A 69 -6.93 -4.54 23.52
C PHE A 69 -6.41 -3.14 23.89
N GLU A 70 -7.23 -2.10 23.67
CA GLU A 70 -6.80 -0.73 23.90
C GLU A 70 -7.52 -0.12 25.10
N THR A 71 -6.89 0.85 25.77
CA THR A 71 -7.46 1.59 26.88
C THR A 71 -8.52 2.58 26.42
N GLU A 72 -9.51 2.84 27.26
CA GLU A 72 -10.56 3.82 26.95
C GLU A 72 -9.99 5.23 26.72
N GLN A 73 -8.96 5.60 27.49
CA GLN A 73 -8.28 6.87 27.35
C GLN A 73 -7.65 7.04 25.98
N ASN A 74 -6.96 6.02 25.46
CA ASN A 74 -6.35 6.03 24.16
C ASN A 74 -7.38 6.07 23.04
N ILE A 75 -8.50 5.35 23.20
CA ILE A 75 -9.61 5.37 22.23
C ILE A 75 -10.24 6.77 22.15
N ARG A 76 -10.48 7.43 23.31
CA ARG A 76 -10.98 8.82 23.35
C ARG A 76 -10.01 9.81 22.72
N ALA A 77 -8.73 9.66 23.00
CA ALA A 77 -7.68 10.52 22.42
C ALA A 77 -7.63 10.37 20.89
N GLU A 78 -7.69 9.13 20.40
CA GLU A 78 -7.75 8.88 18.95
C GLU A 78 -9.01 9.48 18.31
N PHE A 79 -10.17 9.27 18.91
CA PHE A 79 -11.42 9.86 18.43
C PHE A 79 -11.33 11.39 18.35
N SER A 80 -10.82 12.06 19.38
CA SER A 80 -10.65 13.53 19.38
C SER A 80 -9.70 14.02 18.28
N VAL A 81 -8.70 13.23 17.89
CA VAL A 81 -7.84 13.55 16.73
C VAL A 81 -8.62 13.47 15.42
N LEU A 82 -9.45 12.44 15.26
CA LEU A 82 -10.26 12.26 14.05
C LEU A 82 -11.35 13.34 13.94
N GLU A 83 -11.95 13.72 15.06
CA GLU A 83 -12.95 14.80 15.12
C GLU A 83 -12.35 16.15 14.73
N ARG A 84 -11.20 16.54 15.29
CA ARG A 84 -10.48 17.75 14.88
C ARG A 84 -10.10 17.75 13.41
N ARG A 85 -9.67 16.61 12.89
CA ARG A 85 -9.38 16.44 11.46
C ARG A 85 -10.62 16.68 10.61
N TRP A 86 -11.77 16.18 11.03
CA TRP A 86 -13.04 16.44 10.35
C TRP A 86 -13.39 17.93 10.32
N GLN A 87 -13.25 18.65 11.43
CA GLN A 87 -13.47 20.09 11.48
C GLN A 87 -12.54 20.84 10.51
N SER A 88 -11.27 20.49 10.48
CA SER A 88 -10.32 21.07 9.51
C SER A 88 -10.71 20.83 8.05
N ILE A 89 -11.25 19.65 7.72
CA ILE A 89 -11.76 19.35 6.37
C ILE A 89 -12.97 20.27 6.05
N LEU A 90 -13.89 20.45 6.97
CA LEU A 90 -15.05 21.33 6.77
C LEU A 90 -14.64 22.80 6.60
N GLU A 91 -13.69 23.29 7.39
CA GLU A 91 -13.14 24.64 7.27
C GLU A 91 -12.46 24.89 5.92
N SER A 92 -11.84 23.85 5.35
CA SER A 92 -11.18 23.91 4.04
C SER A 92 -12.15 23.77 2.86
N ALA A 93 -13.43 23.49 3.10
CA ALA A 93 -14.42 23.15 2.06
C ALA A 93 -15.04 24.38 1.35
N ALA A 94 -14.36 25.53 1.36
CA ALA A 94 -14.84 26.74 0.70
C ALA A 94 -14.85 26.64 -0.83
N GLU A 95 -13.90 25.89 -1.42
CA GLU A 95 -13.76 25.73 -2.86
C GLU A 95 -13.66 24.25 -3.28
N PRO A 96 -14.05 23.92 -4.53
CA PRO A 96 -13.91 22.57 -5.05
C PRO A 96 -12.42 22.15 -5.14
N GLY A 97 -12.10 20.98 -4.61
CA GLY A 97 -10.74 20.48 -4.65
C GLY A 97 -10.53 19.26 -3.76
N ILE A 98 -9.28 18.84 -3.63
CA ILE A 98 -8.89 17.80 -2.70
C ILE A 98 -8.72 18.44 -1.32
N LEU A 99 -9.66 18.21 -0.43
CA LEU A 99 -9.67 18.77 0.92
C LEU A 99 -8.81 17.98 1.90
N TYR A 100 -8.68 16.68 1.68
CA TYR A 100 -7.91 15.79 2.53
C TYR A 100 -7.34 14.63 1.73
N ARG A 101 -6.07 14.39 1.90
CA ARG A 101 -5.43 13.12 1.55
C ARG A 101 -4.94 12.51 2.85
N PRO A 102 -5.33 11.26 3.18
CA PRO A 102 -4.61 10.57 4.23
C PRO A 102 -3.14 10.58 3.81
N GLU A 103 -2.29 11.13 4.65
CA GLU A 103 -0.86 11.00 4.45
C GLU A 103 -0.61 9.52 4.24
N LYS A 104 0.01 9.16 3.12
CA LYS A 104 0.51 7.80 2.90
C LYS A 104 1.69 7.66 3.85
N ASP A 105 1.36 7.25 5.03
CA ASP A 105 2.15 7.58 6.16
C ASP A 105 3.22 6.51 6.25
N VAL A 106 4.41 6.89 5.89
CA VAL A 106 5.64 6.18 6.29
C VAL A 106 5.56 5.86 7.78
N PHE A 107 4.95 6.74 8.57
CA PHE A 107 4.69 6.57 10.00
C PHE A 107 3.69 5.44 10.27
N ALA A 108 2.56 5.41 9.56
CA ALA A 108 1.57 4.33 9.69
C ALA A 108 2.15 2.98 9.25
N LEU A 109 2.98 2.98 8.21
CA LEU A 109 3.70 1.79 7.77
C LEU A 109 4.71 1.33 8.83
N ALA A 110 5.51 2.25 9.38
CA ALA A 110 6.45 1.95 10.44
C ALA A 110 5.74 1.44 11.71
N ASP A 111 4.62 2.05 12.10
CA ASP A 111 3.80 1.57 13.21
C ASP A 111 3.22 0.17 12.97
N GLN A 112 2.77 -0.11 11.73
CA GLN A 112 2.24 -1.42 11.35
C GLN A 112 3.28 -2.53 11.53
N TYR A 113 4.53 -2.27 11.16
CA TYR A 113 5.64 -3.23 11.22
C TYR A 113 6.54 -3.05 12.44
N LYS A 114 6.15 -2.25 13.44
CA LYS A 114 6.98 -1.88 14.59
C LYS A 114 7.67 -3.07 15.28
N LYS A 115 7.00 -4.22 15.37
CA LYS A 115 7.55 -5.43 16.01
C LYS A 115 8.61 -6.14 15.16
N GLU A 116 8.60 -5.91 13.85
CA GLU A 116 9.47 -6.56 12.86
C GLU A 116 10.59 -5.62 12.41
N LEU A 117 10.44 -4.30 12.64
CA LEU A 117 11.42 -3.29 12.27
C LEU A 117 12.64 -3.36 13.18
N THR A 118 13.79 -3.57 12.56
CA THR A 118 15.09 -3.50 13.24
C THR A 118 15.76 -2.15 13.05
N ARG A 119 15.53 -1.49 11.92
CA ARG A 119 16.15 -0.21 11.55
C ARG A 119 15.31 0.57 10.58
N ILE A 120 15.33 1.91 10.68
CA ILE A 120 14.74 2.84 9.72
C ILE A 120 15.84 3.75 9.19
N ILE A 121 15.96 3.86 7.87
CA ILE A 121 16.90 4.75 7.21
C ILE A 121 16.11 5.71 6.31
N THR A 122 16.41 6.99 6.37
CA THR A 122 15.76 8.01 5.54
C THR A 122 16.75 9.10 5.14
N ASP A 123 16.53 9.70 3.98
CA ASP A 123 17.23 10.88 3.47
C ASP A 123 16.45 12.19 3.69
N ASP A 124 15.28 12.12 4.31
CA ASP A 124 14.50 13.30 4.71
C ASP A 124 14.68 13.59 6.21
N ALA A 125 15.32 14.72 6.49
CA ALA A 125 15.64 15.14 7.86
C ALA A 125 14.38 15.35 8.73
N ARG A 126 13.26 15.83 8.16
CA ARG A 126 11.99 16.01 8.88
C ARG A 126 11.40 14.67 9.28
N THR A 127 11.34 13.74 8.32
CA THR A 127 10.88 12.37 8.59
C THR A 127 11.75 11.70 9.63
N ALA A 128 13.08 11.85 9.55
CA ALA A 128 14.00 11.32 10.56
C ALA A 128 13.71 11.85 11.96
N ALA A 129 13.49 13.17 12.10
CA ALA A 129 13.22 13.80 13.38
C ALA A 129 11.95 13.24 14.03
N VAL A 130 10.85 13.17 13.28
CA VAL A 130 9.56 12.64 13.78
C VAL A 130 9.63 11.15 14.10
N LEU A 131 10.33 10.35 13.27
CA LEU A 131 10.48 8.91 13.52
C LEU A 131 11.31 8.63 14.77
N LYS A 132 12.34 9.43 15.05
CA LYS A 132 13.18 9.30 16.27
C LYS A 132 12.41 9.48 17.58
N GLU A 133 11.28 10.18 17.54
CA GLU A 133 10.41 10.31 18.73
C GLU A 133 9.72 8.97 19.09
N LYS A 134 9.53 8.08 18.10
CA LYS A 134 8.76 6.84 18.26
C LYS A 134 9.58 5.56 18.14
N PHE A 135 10.74 5.63 17.48
CA PHE A 135 11.58 4.48 17.15
C PHE A 135 13.02 4.73 17.59
N SER A 136 13.64 3.73 18.18
CA SER A 136 14.98 3.83 18.75
C SER A 136 16.10 3.82 17.71
N ASP A 137 15.93 3.07 16.61
CA ASP A 137 16.95 2.94 15.57
C ASP A 137 16.50 3.63 14.27
N VAL A 138 16.71 4.93 14.22
CA VAL A 138 16.44 5.77 13.04
C VAL A 138 17.71 6.47 12.61
N SER A 139 18.19 6.15 11.42
CA SER A 139 19.37 6.75 10.81
C SER A 139 18.99 7.74 9.73
N PHE A 140 19.60 8.91 9.78
CA PHE A 140 19.54 9.90 8.71
C PHE A 140 20.78 9.76 7.82
N CYS A 141 20.55 9.65 6.52
CA CYS A 141 21.61 9.58 5.51
C CYS A 141 21.31 10.63 4.41
N LEU A 142 22.17 11.61 4.29
CA LEU A 142 21.94 12.75 3.38
C LEU A 142 21.85 12.36 1.90
N GLN A 143 22.57 11.33 1.49
CA GLN A 143 22.61 10.85 0.11
C GLN A 143 22.82 9.35 0.02
N GLY A 144 22.33 8.75 -1.07
CA GLY A 144 22.67 7.39 -1.46
C GLY A 144 21.96 6.28 -0.69
N VAL A 145 20.85 6.56 0.01
CA VAL A 145 20.06 5.49 0.68
C VAL A 145 19.60 4.45 -0.33
N TRP A 146 19.16 4.90 -1.50
CA TRP A 146 18.66 4.03 -2.55
C TRP A 146 19.73 3.04 -3.06
N GLU A 147 20.92 3.54 -3.30
CA GLU A 147 22.06 2.75 -3.79
C GLU A 147 22.64 1.87 -2.68
N ARG A 148 22.84 2.43 -1.49
CA ARG A 148 23.45 1.73 -0.34
C ARG A 148 22.61 0.56 0.16
N GLU A 149 21.30 0.70 0.15
CA GLU A 149 20.35 -0.33 0.57
C GLU A 149 19.86 -1.18 -0.61
N ASN A 150 20.48 -1.04 -1.78
CA ASN A 150 20.17 -1.78 -3.01
C ASN A 150 18.67 -1.79 -3.37
N MET A 151 18.02 -0.64 -3.18
CA MET A 151 16.58 -0.50 -3.35
C MET A 151 16.10 -0.73 -4.79
N ALA A 152 16.97 -0.48 -5.78
CA ALA A 152 16.67 -0.74 -7.19
C ALA A 152 16.44 -2.22 -7.44
N GLU A 153 17.35 -3.08 -6.98
CA GLU A 153 17.24 -4.54 -7.13
C GLU A 153 16.07 -5.09 -6.30
N ALA A 154 15.87 -4.57 -5.09
CA ALA A 154 14.71 -4.94 -4.27
C ALA A 154 13.39 -4.60 -4.96
N LEU A 155 13.31 -3.45 -5.65
CA LEU A 155 12.15 -3.06 -6.43
C LEU A 155 11.96 -3.93 -7.67
N ASP A 156 13.02 -4.21 -8.43
CA ASP A 156 12.95 -5.08 -9.60
C ASP A 156 12.53 -6.51 -9.20
N THR A 157 13.04 -7.01 -8.07
CA THR A 157 12.59 -8.28 -7.49
C THR A 157 11.11 -8.23 -7.09
N ALA A 158 10.68 -7.13 -6.47
CA ALA A 158 9.26 -6.96 -6.10
C ALA A 158 8.34 -6.85 -7.33
N LEU A 159 8.82 -6.33 -8.45
CA LEU A 159 8.09 -6.23 -9.72
C LEU A 159 8.13 -7.52 -10.54
N SER A 160 9.06 -8.44 -10.26
CA SER A 160 9.18 -9.70 -10.98
C SER A 160 7.91 -10.54 -10.80
N GLU A 161 7.40 -11.09 -11.90
CA GLU A 161 6.33 -12.07 -11.87
C GLU A 161 6.81 -13.41 -11.29
N ARG A 162 8.08 -13.73 -11.44
CA ARG A 162 8.67 -15.00 -11.02
C ARG A 162 9.43 -14.86 -9.71
N THR A 163 9.09 -15.69 -8.75
CA THR A 163 9.77 -15.76 -7.44
C THR A 163 10.28 -17.17 -7.20
N ALA A 164 11.55 -17.31 -6.88
CA ALA A 164 12.16 -18.60 -6.56
C ALA A 164 11.64 -19.13 -5.21
N LEU A 165 11.49 -20.45 -5.12
CA LEU A 165 11.15 -21.16 -3.89
C LEU A 165 12.39 -21.90 -3.37
N PRO A 166 12.57 -22.05 -2.03
CA PRO A 166 13.73 -22.72 -1.43
C PRO A 166 13.95 -24.14 -1.94
N SER A 167 12.89 -24.88 -2.25
CA SER A 167 12.94 -26.23 -2.85
C SER A 167 13.43 -26.28 -4.28
N GLY A 168 13.87 -25.16 -4.86
CA GLY A 168 14.31 -25.05 -6.25
C GLY A 168 13.18 -24.90 -7.27
N GLY A 169 11.94 -24.85 -6.81
CA GLY A 169 10.78 -24.49 -7.60
C GLY A 169 10.61 -22.96 -7.77
N PHE A 170 9.51 -22.54 -8.31
CA PHE A 170 9.18 -21.12 -8.43
C PHE A 170 7.67 -20.87 -8.44
N LEU A 171 7.30 -19.68 -8.00
CA LEU A 171 5.95 -19.13 -8.05
C LEU A 171 5.87 -18.09 -9.16
N ILE A 172 4.87 -18.19 -10.04
CA ILE A 172 4.52 -17.12 -10.97
C ILE A 172 3.33 -16.35 -10.38
N THR A 173 3.42 -15.02 -10.40
CA THR A 173 2.36 -14.12 -9.93
C THR A 173 1.99 -13.16 -11.04
N GLN A 174 0.80 -13.29 -11.59
CA GLN A 174 0.32 -12.46 -12.69
C GLN A 174 -0.98 -11.75 -12.34
N GLN A 175 -1.02 -10.45 -12.59
CA GLN A 175 -2.23 -9.66 -12.44
C GLN A 175 -2.87 -9.42 -13.80
N THR A 176 -4.07 -9.95 -13.97
CA THR A 176 -4.91 -9.71 -15.15
C THR A 176 -5.97 -8.64 -14.85
N ALA A 177 -6.76 -8.28 -15.86
CA ALA A 177 -7.90 -7.37 -15.68
C ALA A 177 -8.99 -7.94 -14.74
N ALA A 178 -9.13 -9.27 -14.68
CA ALA A 178 -10.18 -9.98 -13.94
C ALA A 178 -9.73 -10.43 -12.55
N CYS A 179 -8.55 -11.02 -12.45
CA CYS A 179 -8.06 -11.65 -11.21
C CYS A 179 -6.53 -11.66 -11.14
N VAL A 180 -6.01 -12.00 -9.99
CA VAL A 180 -4.59 -12.35 -9.81
C VAL A 180 -4.45 -13.87 -9.91
N CYS A 181 -3.51 -14.33 -10.71
CA CYS A 181 -3.20 -15.73 -10.90
C CYS A 181 -1.87 -16.05 -10.23
N PHE A 182 -1.85 -17.14 -9.46
CA PHE A 182 -0.63 -17.74 -8.93
C PHE A 182 -0.47 -19.13 -9.52
N ASP A 183 0.72 -19.43 -10.07
CA ASP A 183 1.08 -20.72 -10.62
C ASP A 183 2.32 -21.25 -9.90
N VAL A 184 2.20 -22.43 -9.28
CA VAL A 184 3.26 -23.07 -8.49
C VAL A 184 3.95 -24.13 -9.32
N ASN A 185 5.25 -23.94 -9.53
CA ASN A 185 6.09 -24.86 -10.27
C ASN A 185 7.07 -25.56 -9.33
N ALA A 186 7.02 -26.89 -9.28
CA ALA A 186 7.90 -27.67 -8.45
C ALA A 186 9.33 -27.73 -9.05
N GLY A 187 10.33 -27.73 -8.16
CA GLY A 187 11.73 -27.97 -8.49
C GLY A 187 12.22 -29.32 -8.04
N SER A 188 13.54 -29.44 -7.89
CA SER A 188 14.21 -30.69 -7.46
C SER A 188 13.79 -31.17 -6.06
N GLY A 189 13.34 -30.27 -5.19
CA GLY A 189 12.83 -30.59 -3.85
C GLY A 189 11.44 -31.24 -3.84
N GLY A 190 10.78 -31.32 -4.99
CA GLY A 190 9.51 -32.02 -5.18
C GLY A 190 8.26 -31.16 -4.94
N VAL A 191 7.13 -31.71 -5.35
CA VAL A 191 5.83 -31.06 -5.41
C VAL A 191 5.32 -30.61 -4.01
N CYS A 192 5.49 -31.48 -3.01
CA CYS A 192 4.98 -31.19 -1.67
C CYS A 192 5.70 -30.00 -1.02
N ALA A 193 7.03 -29.96 -1.10
CA ALA A 193 7.84 -28.86 -0.56
C ALA A 193 7.48 -27.55 -1.27
N ALA A 194 7.45 -27.55 -2.60
CA ALA A 194 7.11 -26.37 -3.40
C ALA A 194 5.73 -25.79 -3.03
N ASN A 195 4.71 -26.62 -2.87
CA ASN A 195 3.36 -26.14 -2.54
C ASN A 195 3.28 -25.56 -1.13
N VAL A 196 3.95 -26.16 -0.14
CA VAL A 196 3.98 -25.63 1.23
C VAL A 196 4.71 -24.30 1.29
N GLU A 197 5.86 -24.18 0.64
CA GLU A 197 6.63 -22.94 0.53
C GLU A 197 5.85 -21.85 -0.21
N ALA A 198 5.15 -22.23 -1.30
CA ALA A 198 4.33 -21.33 -2.08
C ALA A 198 3.21 -20.69 -1.26
N CYS A 199 2.60 -21.38 -0.29
CA CYS A 199 1.59 -20.77 0.57
C CYS A 199 2.13 -19.53 1.32
N GLY A 200 3.28 -19.66 1.94
CA GLY A 200 3.94 -18.53 2.63
C GLY A 200 4.34 -17.41 1.66
N GLU A 201 4.87 -17.79 0.51
CA GLU A 201 5.29 -16.84 -0.50
C GLU A 201 4.11 -16.10 -1.14
N ILE A 202 2.99 -16.77 -1.44
CA ILE A 202 1.75 -16.14 -1.93
C ILE A 202 1.28 -15.05 -0.96
N LEU A 203 1.22 -15.36 0.34
CA LEU A 203 0.84 -14.39 1.36
C LEU A 203 1.83 -13.21 1.42
N ARG A 204 3.12 -13.45 1.24
CA ARG A 204 4.15 -12.43 1.13
C ARG A 204 3.94 -11.55 -0.12
N GLN A 205 3.69 -12.15 -1.28
CA GLN A 205 3.46 -11.44 -2.55
C GLN A 205 2.19 -10.58 -2.50
N ILE A 206 1.11 -11.08 -1.88
CA ILE A 206 -0.12 -10.31 -1.67
C ILE A 206 0.20 -9.01 -0.90
N ARG A 207 0.97 -9.08 0.18
CA ARG A 207 1.36 -7.91 0.97
C ARG A 207 2.34 -7.00 0.21
N LEU A 208 3.43 -7.57 -0.31
CA LEU A 208 4.50 -6.84 -0.99
C LEU A 208 3.99 -6.06 -2.18
N LYS A 209 3.17 -6.69 -3.01
CA LYS A 209 2.64 -6.09 -4.25
C LYS A 209 1.29 -5.39 -4.04
N SER A 210 0.77 -5.35 -2.81
CA SER A 210 -0.56 -4.81 -2.50
C SER A 210 -1.66 -5.37 -3.39
N LEU A 211 -1.62 -6.70 -3.62
CA LEU A 211 -2.60 -7.37 -4.45
C LEU A 211 -3.96 -7.43 -3.72
N GLY A 212 -5.03 -7.25 -4.48
CA GLY A 212 -6.39 -7.33 -3.95
C GLY A 212 -7.39 -7.71 -5.04
N GLY A 213 -8.58 -8.11 -4.63
CA GLY A 213 -9.63 -8.63 -5.51
C GLY A 213 -9.66 -10.15 -5.52
N GLN A 214 -10.19 -10.71 -6.60
CA GLN A 214 -10.28 -12.16 -6.82
C GLN A 214 -8.90 -12.73 -7.18
N MET A 215 -8.59 -13.88 -6.63
CA MET A 215 -7.33 -14.58 -6.88
C MET A 215 -7.57 -16.06 -7.06
N ILE A 216 -6.79 -16.67 -7.94
CA ILE A 216 -6.78 -18.10 -8.19
C ILE A 216 -5.37 -18.63 -8.03
N ILE A 217 -5.25 -19.82 -7.44
CA ILE A 217 -3.97 -20.49 -7.23
C ILE A 217 -4.00 -21.86 -7.88
N ASP A 218 -3.04 -22.10 -8.75
CA ASP A 218 -2.75 -23.40 -9.34
C ASP A 218 -1.57 -24.02 -8.62
N PHE A 219 -1.83 -24.96 -7.71
CA PHE A 219 -0.80 -25.72 -7.03
C PHE A 219 -0.23 -26.84 -7.92
N ALA A 220 1.06 -27.13 -7.77
CA ALA A 220 1.70 -28.19 -8.55
C ALA A 220 1.15 -29.59 -8.20
N GLY A 221 1.09 -30.47 -9.19
CA GLY A 221 0.76 -31.88 -9.03
C GLY A 221 -0.74 -32.22 -8.96
N ARG A 222 -1.09 -33.32 -8.29
CA ARG A 222 -2.47 -33.78 -8.19
C ARG A 222 -3.30 -32.90 -7.24
N LYS A 223 -4.56 -32.66 -7.61
CA LYS A 223 -5.45 -31.71 -6.95
C LYS A 223 -6.60 -32.42 -6.22
N GLU A 224 -6.26 -33.36 -5.35
CA GLU A 224 -7.24 -34.04 -4.51
C GLU A 224 -7.84 -33.08 -3.47
N LYS A 225 -9.11 -33.26 -3.15
CA LYS A 225 -9.84 -32.36 -2.23
C LYS A 225 -9.15 -32.20 -0.86
N GLY A 226 -8.60 -33.28 -0.32
CA GLY A 226 -7.87 -33.23 0.96
C GLY A 226 -6.64 -32.36 0.90
N PHE A 227 -5.85 -32.47 -0.17
CA PHE A 227 -4.70 -31.63 -0.43
C PHE A 227 -5.07 -30.15 -0.58
N LEU A 228 -6.12 -29.85 -1.38
CA LEU A 228 -6.58 -28.48 -1.56
C LEU A 228 -7.07 -27.85 -0.24
N CYS A 229 -7.75 -28.62 0.61
CA CYS A 229 -8.16 -28.16 1.95
C CYS A 229 -6.95 -27.84 2.84
N ASP A 230 -5.89 -28.64 2.80
CA ASP A 230 -4.67 -28.38 3.58
C ASP A 230 -3.97 -27.10 3.08
N MET A 231 -3.82 -26.91 1.77
CA MET A 231 -3.24 -25.70 1.19
C MET A 231 -4.09 -24.46 1.54
N ALA A 232 -5.40 -24.57 1.44
CA ALA A 232 -6.31 -23.47 1.83
C ALA A 232 -6.21 -23.13 3.32
N ALA A 233 -6.03 -24.12 4.18
CA ALA A 233 -5.82 -23.89 5.62
C ALA A 233 -4.54 -23.10 5.90
N ARG A 234 -3.46 -23.36 5.15
CA ARG A 234 -2.17 -22.63 5.25
C ARG A 234 -2.26 -21.18 4.75
N LEU A 235 -3.19 -20.89 3.84
CA LEU A 235 -3.44 -19.54 3.31
C LEU A 235 -4.33 -18.69 4.23
N LYS A 236 -4.92 -19.27 5.28
CA LYS A 236 -5.77 -18.52 6.22
C LYS A 236 -4.96 -17.51 7.01
N GLN A 237 -5.26 -16.23 6.80
CA GLN A 237 -4.80 -15.13 7.63
C GLN A 237 -5.82 -13.97 7.59
N ASP A 238 -5.62 -12.94 8.41
CA ASP A 238 -6.48 -11.76 8.40
C ASP A 238 -6.46 -11.07 7.03
N GLY A 239 -7.67 -10.79 6.51
CA GLY A 239 -7.87 -10.15 5.22
C GLY A 239 -7.91 -11.11 4.02
N VAL A 240 -7.61 -12.40 4.20
CA VAL A 240 -7.74 -13.43 3.15
C VAL A 240 -9.01 -14.25 3.39
N PHE A 241 -9.89 -14.25 2.40
CA PHE A 241 -11.11 -15.06 2.41
C PHE A 241 -11.01 -16.17 1.36
N ILE A 242 -11.04 -17.43 1.81
CA ILE A 242 -11.07 -18.60 0.92
C ILE A 242 -12.51 -18.77 0.43
N ALA A 243 -12.72 -18.60 -0.88
CA ALA A 243 -14.03 -18.72 -1.51
C ALA A 243 -14.39 -20.19 -1.79
N GLY A 244 -13.40 -21.00 -2.15
CA GLY A 244 -13.61 -22.41 -2.45
C GLY A 244 -12.57 -23.01 -3.38
N PHE A 245 -13.00 -24.02 -4.12
CA PHE A 245 -12.18 -24.73 -5.10
C PHE A 245 -12.96 -24.86 -6.40
N SER A 246 -12.30 -24.59 -7.53
CA SER A 246 -12.91 -24.82 -8.84
C SER A 246 -12.96 -26.30 -9.19
N ALA A 247 -13.77 -26.64 -10.21
CA ALA A 247 -13.80 -27.99 -10.78
C ALA A 247 -12.46 -28.44 -11.38
N LEU A 248 -11.59 -27.47 -11.72
CA LEU A 248 -10.24 -27.73 -12.23
C LEU A 248 -9.20 -27.90 -11.13
N GLY A 249 -9.60 -27.84 -9.86
CA GLY A 249 -8.71 -27.98 -8.70
C GLY A 249 -7.90 -26.72 -8.40
N LEU A 250 -8.37 -25.54 -8.78
CA LEU A 250 -7.78 -24.29 -8.38
C LEU A 250 -8.31 -23.85 -7.01
N VAL A 251 -7.48 -23.27 -6.17
CA VAL A 251 -7.92 -22.61 -4.94
C VAL A 251 -8.36 -21.20 -5.27
N GLU A 252 -9.57 -20.84 -4.87
CA GLU A 252 -10.17 -19.53 -5.09
C GLU A 252 -10.20 -18.74 -3.80
N LEU A 253 -9.68 -17.52 -3.83
CA LEU A 253 -9.69 -16.64 -2.67
C LEU A 253 -9.94 -15.18 -3.06
N THR A 254 -10.30 -14.36 -2.09
CA THR A 254 -10.42 -12.92 -2.25
C THR A 254 -9.67 -12.19 -1.14
N VAL A 255 -9.10 -11.04 -1.52
CA VAL A 255 -8.45 -10.11 -0.60
C VAL A 255 -9.04 -8.73 -0.83
N GLU A 256 -9.31 -7.98 0.23
CA GLU A 256 -9.84 -6.62 0.10
C GLU A 256 -8.85 -5.71 -0.64
N LYS A 257 -9.30 -5.05 -1.71
CA LYS A 257 -8.47 -4.12 -2.48
C LYS A 257 -8.47 -2.74 -1.81
N THR A 258 -7.52 -2.49 -0.94
CA THR A 258 -7.40 -1.24 -0.16
C THR A 258 -6.60 -0.15 -0.86
N ARG A 259 -5.75 -0.53 -1.82
CA ARG A 259 -4.88 0.39 -2.59
C ARG A 259 -4.59 -0.16 -3.99
N ARG A 260 -3.93 0.63 -4.83
CA ARG A 260 -3.41 0.15 -6.11
C ARG A 260 -2.31 -0.89 -5.87
N SER A 261 -2.27 -1.92 -6.71
CA SER A 261 -1.14 -2.85 -6.69
C SER A 261 0.14 -2.17 -7.17
N VAL A 262 1.28 -2.76 -6.84
CA VAL A 262 2.57 -2.31 -7.37
C VAL A 262 2.58 -2.39 -8.89
N PHE A 263 2.01 -3.43 -9.49
CA PHE A 263 1.87 -3.55 -10.93
C PHE A 263 1.09 -2.38 -11.54
N ASP A 264 -0.12 -2.08 -11.03
CA ASP A 264 -0.92 -0.93 -11.51
C ASP A 264 -0.19 0.41 -11.32
N ALA A 265 0.55 0.57 -10.23
CA ALA A 265 1.25 1.82 -9.92
C ALA A 265 2.44 2.08 -10.85
N PHE A 266 3.17 1.01 -11.22
CA PHE A 266 4.35 1.13 -12.07
C PHE A 266 4.04 1.07 -13.55
N GLU A 267 2.97 0.41 -13.97
CA GLU A 267 2.51 0.44 -15.37
C GLU A 267 2.15 1.88 -15.79
N ASP A 268 1.52 2.64 -14.89
CA ASP A 268 1.07 4.02 -15.14
C ASP A 268 2.11 5.11 -14.84
N GLY A 269 3.32 4.80 -14.40
CA GLY A 269 4.22 5.87 -13.98
C GLY A 269 5.64 5.47 -13.63
N ARG A 270 6.09 4.29 -14.02
CA ARG A 270 7.47 3.84 -13.74
C ARG A 270 8.50 4.84 -14.27
N THR A 271 8.34 5.31 -15.51
CA THR A 271 9.24 6.26 -16.14
C THR A 271 9.28 7.59 -15.39
N ALA A 272 8.13 8.16 -15.06
CA ALA A 272 8.06 9.40 -14.30
C ALA A 272 8.66 9.24 -12.89
N ALA A 273 8.39 8.14 -12.20
CA ALA A 273 8.95 7.87 -10.87
C ALA A 273 10.48 7.75 -10.91
N ASP A 274 11.04 7.05 -11.90
CA ASP A 274 12.48 6.93 -12.08
C ASP A 274 13.12 8.29 -12.41
N LEU A 275 12.51 9.07 -13.30
CA LEU A 275 12.99 10.41 -13.62
C LEU A 275 12.97 11.33 -12.38
N ILE A 276 11.90 11.32 -11.57
CA ILE A 276 11.83 12.09 -10.33
C ILE A 276 12.95 11.65 -9.38
N ARG A 277 13.16 10.37 -9.20
CA ARG A 277 14.23 9.83 -8.35
C ARG A 277 15.60 10.29 -8.82
N ARG A 278 15.92 10.12 -10.10
CA ARG A 278 17.19 10.52 -10.70
C ARG A 278 17.43 12.02 -10.57
N LEU A 279 16.42 12.85 -10.80
CA LEU A 279 16.49 14.30 -10.61
C LEU A 279 16.69 14.67 -9.15
N TRP A 280 16.03 13.98 -8.23
CA TRP A 280 16.16 14.28 -6.80
C TRP A 280 17.60 14.16 -6.28
N PHE A 281 18.34 13.18 -6.77
CA PHE A 281 19.74 12.92 -6.39
C PHE A 281 20.77 13.52 -7.35
N ALA A 282 20.33 14.18 -8.41
CA ALA A 282 21.21 14.73 -9.41
C ALA A 282 22.03 15.91 -8.90
N SER A 283 23.22 16.08 -9.50
CA SER A 283 24.05 17.28 -9.40
C SER A 283 24.08 17.97 -10.77
N PRO A 284 23.30 19.02 -10.98
CA PRO A 284 23.22 19.67 -12.28
C PRO A 284 24.52 20.44 -12.59
N VAL A 285 24.96 20.39 -13.84
CA VAL A 285 26.08 21.16 -14.37
C VAL A 285 25.60 22.28 -15.32
N SER A 286 24.35 22.20 -15.76
CA SER A 286 23.69 23.20 -16.61
C SER A 286 22.18 23.16 -16.37
N ALA A 287 21.41 23.91 -17.19
CA ALA A 287 19.95 23.76 -17.21
C ALA A 287 19.58 22.30 -17.53
N VAL A 288 18.66 21.75 -16.75
CA VAL A 288 18.26 20.34 -16.85
C VAL A 288 17.15 20.17 -17.88
N LYS A 289 17.34 19.25 -18.85
CA LYS A 289 16.28 18.83 -19.77
C LYS A 289 15.82 17.43 -19.45
N VAL A 290 14.50 17.25 -19.44
CA VAL A 290 13.85 15.95 -19.17
C VAL A 290 13.07 15.54 -20.41
N TYR A 291 13.49 14.45 -21.01
CA TYR A 291 12.86 13.84 -22.17
C TYR A 291 12.00 12.66 -21.74
N ALA A 292 10.74 12.65 -22.13
CA ALA A 292 9.85 11.50 -21.93
C ALA A 292 8.57 11.64 -22.76
N PRO A 293 7.77 10.56 -22.91
CA PRO A 293 6.43 10.67 -23.51
C PRO A 293 5.56 11.70 -22.79
N PRO A 294 4.67 12.41 -23.53
CA PRO A 294 3.84 13.48 -22.96
C PRO A 294 3.03 13.07 -21.73
N ALA A 295 2.52 11.83 -21.70
CA ALA A 295 1.79 11.28 -20.56
C ALA A 295 2.68 11.20 -19.30
N GLU A 296 3.94 10.82 -19.43
CA GLU A 296 4.91 10.74 -18.33
C GLU A 296 5.36 12.13 -17.87
N LEU A 297 5.59 13.06 -18.81
CA LEU A 297 5.92 14.46 -18.47
C LEU A 297 4.80 15.13 -17.68
N ASN A 298 3.53 14.85 -17.99
CA ASN A 298 2.39 15.36 -17.23
C ASN A 298 2.39 14.88 -15.77
N LYS A 299 2.90 13.68 -15.51
CA LYS A 299 3.03 13.14 -14.14
C LYS A 299 4.17 13.78 -13.34
N LEU A 300 5.19 14.33 -14.02
CA LEU A 300 6.27 15.11 -13.40
C LEU A 300 5.84 16.51 -12.97
N ARG A 301 4.91 17.14 -13.70
CA ARG A 301 4.52 18.55 -13.48
C ARG A 301 4.22 18.91 -12.01
N PRO A 302 3.50 18.09 -11.21
CA PRO A 302 3.24 18.42 -9.81
C PRO A 302 4.49 18.49 -8.93
N TYR A 303 5.60 17.91 -9.38
CA TYR A 303 6.86 17.83 -8.64
C TYR A 303 7.91 18.85 -9.12
N LEU A 304 7.69 19.51 -10.27
CA LEU A 304 8.69 20.38 -10.89
C LEU A 304 9.25 21.43 -9.94
N ARG A 305 8.38 22.25 -9.32
CA ARG A 305 8.81 23.31 -8.42
C ARG A 305 9.71 22.77 -7.29
N ARG A 306 9.34 21.64 -6.71
CA ARG A 306 10.12 21.01 -5.63
C ARG A 306 11.47 20.47 -6.13
N LEU A 307 11.51 19.95 -7.35
CA LEU A 307 12.74 19.49 -7.99
C LEU A 307 13.65 20.66 -8.36
N GLU A 308 13.11 21.74 -8.94
CA GLU A 308 13.85 22.97 -9.25
C GLU A 308 14.43 23.64 -8.00
N ASP A 309 13.64 23.71 -6.92
CA ASP A 309 14.11 24.21 -5.61
C ASP A 309 15.25 23.34 -5.06
N ARG A 310 15.19 22.02 -5.27
CA ARG A 310 16.22 21.06 -4.82
C ARG A 310 17.49 21.17 -5.66
N LEU A 311 17.36 21.28 -6.98
CA LEU A 311 18.48 21.32 -7.92
C LEU A 311 19.10 22.72 -8.04
N LYS A 312 18.38 23.75 -7.60
CA LYS A 312 18.76 25.17 -7.79
C LYS A 312 18.94 25.57 -9.27
N THR A 313 18.18 24.91 -10.16
CA THR A 313 18.18 25.17 -11.60
C THR A 313 16.81 24.89 -12.19
N GLY A 314 16.50 25.52 -13.32
CA GLY A 314 15.26 25.25 -14.05
C GLY A 314 15.25 23.90 -14.74
N ILE A 315 14.07 23.32 -14.87
CA ILE A 315 13.83 22.04 -15.54
C ILE A 315 12.96 22.28 -16.77
N GLU A 316 13.47 21.95 -17.94
CA GLU A 316 12.73 21.98 -19.20
C GLU A 316 12.17 20.58 -19.51
N LEU A 317 10.86 20.49 -19.76
CA LEU A 317 10.20 19.25 -20.15
C LEU A 317 10.13 19.14 -21.67
N CYS A 318 10.83 18.17 -22.25
CA CYS A 318 10.95 17.96 -23.69
C CYS A 318 10.19 16.68 -24.09
N PRO A 319 9.08 16.77 -24.84
CA PRO A 319 8.39 15.58 -25.35
C PRO A 319 9.30 14.73 -26.23
N SER A 320 9.35 13.44 -25.96
CA SER A 320 10.14 12.43 -26.69
C SER A 320 9.57 11.04 -26.50
N ASP A 321 9.76 10.16 -27.45
CA ASP A 321 9.36 8.75 -27.33
C ASP A 321 10.28 7.97 -26.37
N HIS A 322 11.44 8.54 -26.00
CA HIS A 322 12.41 7.94 -25.10
C HIS A 322 12.59 8.78 -23.85
N ALA A 323 12.80 8.11 -22.72
CA ALA A 323 13.12 8.77 -21.46
C ALA A 323 14.62 9.10 -21.39
N GLY A 324 14.95 10.34 -21.01
CA GLY A 324 16.33 10.79 -20.88
C GLY A 324 16.46 12.01 -20.00
N LEU A 325 17.67 12.27 -19.54
CA LEU A 325 18.05 13.46 -18.77
C LEU A 325 19.35 14.06 -19.35
N GLU A 326 19.38 15.37 -19.52
CA GLU A 326 20.56 16.13 -19.90
C GLU A 326 20.86 17.23 -18.87
N GLY A 327 22.08 17.74 -18.86
CA GLY A 327 22.48 18.81 -17.94
C GLY A 327 22.91 18.32 -16.54
N LEU A 328 23.10 17.03 -16.36
CA LEU A 328 23.54 16.42 -15.10
C LEU A 328 25.00 15.98 -15.18
N LYS A 329 25.68 15.95 -14.03
CA LYS A 329 26.99 15.32 -13.90
C LYS A 329 26.86 13.83 -14.12
N GLN A 330 27.66 13.28 -15.04
CA GLN A 330 27.75 11.83 -15.25
C GLN A 330 28.41 11.14 -14.08
#